data_04a01096c68c7bc4c97305ee5bde4237
#
_entry.id   04a01096c68c7bc4c97305ee5bde4237
#
_cell.length_a   1.000
_cell.length_b   1.000
_cell.length_c   1.000
_cell.angle_alpha   90.00
_cell.angle_beta   90.00
_cell.angle_gamma   90.00
#
_symmetry.space_group_name_H-M   'P 1'
#
loop_
_entity.id
_entity.type
_entity.pdbx_description
1 polymer ?
#
loop_
_entity_poly.entity_id
_entity_poly.type
_entity_poly.pdbx_seq_one_letter_code
_entity_poly.pdbx_strand_id
1 'polypeptide(L)'
;MRHLQLTHYRVNELGDIQTEAPVHGGLSDFGADVVRRCNTLGVVVDVAHGTYDLVKRAAAVSSKPLVLSHTSLADHPGPRSRQISADHARVIAGTGGVIGVWPNANVFADLNAMAEGVRQLAEVVGVEHVGLGSDMLGFVDPPVFNNYRQLPQYASALQAAGFTRDEVGQILGGNYLRVFEASLA
;
A
#
# COMPACT_ATOMS: atom_id res chain seq x y z
N MET A 1 2.30 -16.26 11.61
CA MET A 1 2.31 -15.24 10.55
C MET A 1 0.91 -14.62 10.51
N ARG A 2 0.80 -13.29 10.41
CA ARG A 2 -0.48 -12.56 10.39
C ARG A 2 -0.57 -11.55 9.24
N HIS A 3 0.47 -11.42 8.45
CA HIS A 3 0.55 -10.55 7.29
C HIS A 3 1.41 -11.28 6.24
N LEU A 4 0.92 -11.38 5.00
CA LEU A 4 1.58 -12.03 3.88
C LEU A 4 1.57 -11.11 2.67
N GLN A 5 2.75 -10.70 2.22
CA GLN A 5 2.95 -10.07 0.92
C GLN A 5 3.07 -11.16 -0.16
N LEU A 6 2.25 -11.06 -1.23
CA LEU A 6 2.16 -12.10 -2.25
C LEU A 6 3.39 -12.15 -3.16
N THR A 7 3.89 -10.98 -3.55
CA THR A 7 4.99 -10.82 -4.51
C THR A 7 6.02 -9.82 -3.99
N HIS A 8 7.26 -9.89 -4.48
CA HIS A 8 8.33 -8.96 -4.08
C HIS A 8 9.20 -8.58 -5.29
N TYR A 9 10.49 -8.93 -5.33
CA TYR A 9 11.43 -8.49 -6.38
C TYR A 9 11.36 -9.29 -7.69
N ARG A 10 10.62 -10.39 -7.74
CA ARG A 10 10.51 -11.24 -8.92
C ARG A 10 9.08 -11.75 -9.10
N VAL A 11 8.68 -11.99 -10.34
CA VAL A 11 7.53 -12.82 -10.64
C VAL A 11 7.72 -14.17 -9.94
N ASN A 12 6.67 -14.67 -9.32
CA ASN A 12 6.66 -15.96 -8.64
C ASN A 12 5.38 -16.74 -8.98
N GLU A 13 5.18 -17.89 -8.37
CA GLU A 13 4.04 -18.78 -8.62
C GLU A 13 2.68 -18.14 -8.27
N LEU A 14 2.67 -17.06 -7.45
CA LEU A 14 1.44 -16.38 -7.05
C LEU A 14 1.02 -15.32 -8.05
N GLY A 15 1.99 -14.68 -8.76
CA GLY A 15 1.60 -13.65 -9.72
C GLY A 15 2.74 -12.74 -10.20
N ASP A 16 2.33 -11.76 -10.98
CA ASP A 16 3.18 -10.81 -11.67
C ASP A 16 3.48 -9.58 -10.81
N ILE A 17 4.67 -8.99 -11.03
CA ILE A 17 5.11 -7.77 -10.36
C ILE A 17 5.21 -6.58 -11.33
N GLN A 18 5.13 -5.36 -10.78
CA GLN A 18 5.19 -4.11 -11.54
C GLN A 18 6.50 -3.93 -12.32
N THR A 19 7.61 -4.50 -11.83
CA THR A 19 8.97 -4.22 -12.34
C THR A 19 9.48 -5.24 -13.35
N GLU A 20 8.74 -6.32 -13.61
CA GLU A 20 9.10 -7.36 -14.60
C GLU A 20 8.03 -7.52 -15.69
N ALA A 21 8.36 -8.19 -16.77
CA ALA A 21 7.37 -8.56 -17.78
C ALA A 21 6.36 -9.56 -17.20
N PRO A 22 5.05 -9.38 -17.44
CA PRO A 22 4.04 -10.27 -16.89
C PRO A 22 4.15 -11.68 -17.51
N VAL A 23 3.92 -12.70 -16.69
CA VAL A 23 3.94 -14.12 -17.07
C VAL A 23 2.55 -14.75 -16.88
N HIS A 24 1.81 -14.31 -15.86
CA HIS A 24 0.52 -14.90 -15.45
C HIS A 24 -0.70 -14.07 -15.88
N GLY A 25 -0.49 -12.85 -16.40
CA GLY A 25 -1.58 -11.90 -16.63
C GLY A 25 -2.17 -11.35 -15.32
N GLY A 26 -1.35 -11.23 -14.28
CA GLY A 26 -1.71 -10.74 -12.96
C GLY A 26 -1.55 -11.79 -11.86
N LEU A 27 -2.59 -12.00 -11.03
CA LEU A 27 -2.61 -13.05 -10.02
C LEU A 27 -2.85 -14.42 -10.67
N SER A 28 -2.06 -15.44 -10.35
CA SER A 28 -2.28 -16.80 -10.84
C SER A 28 -3.49 -17.48 -10.14
N ASP A 29 -3.93 -18.64 -10.63
CA ASP A 29 -4.96 -19.44 -9.95
C ASP A 29 -4.49 -19.88 -8.56
N PHE A 30 -3.24 -20.31 -8.46
CA PHE A 30 -2.63 -20.66 -7.17
C PHE A 30 -2.56 -19.44 -6.23
N GLY A 31 -2.20 -18.26 -6.74
CA GLY A 31 -2.24 -17.01 -5.98
C GLY A 31 -3.63 -16.68 -5.46
N ALA A 32 -4.68 -16.90 -6.27
CA ALA A 32 -6.07 -16.72 -5.85
C ALA A 32 -6.47 -17.69 -4.71
N ASP A 33 -6.03 -18.94 -4.76
CA ASP A 33 -6.25 -19.91 -3.68
C ASP A 33 -5.51 -19.52 -2.40
N VAL A 34 -4.28 -19.00 -2.52
CA VAL A 34 -3.53 -18.45 -1.37
C VAL A 34 -4.26 -17.27 -0.75
N VAL A 35 -4.81 -16.33 -1.53
CA VAL A 35 -5.63 -15.22 -1.00
C VAL A 35 -6.82 -15.75 -0.20
N ARG A 36 -7.61 -16.68 -0.76
CA ARG A 36 -8.75 -17.30 -0.05
C ARG A 36 -8.32 -17.99 1.25
N ARG A 37 -7.17 -18.69 1.20
CA ARG A 37 -6.62 -19.35 2.38
C ARG A 37 -6.17 -18.36 3.46
N CYS A 38 -5.55 -17.25 3.08
CA CYS A 38 -5.21 -16.16 3.99
C CYS A 38 -6.45 -15.60 4.68
N ASN A 39 -7.53 -15.36 3.92
CA ASN A 39 -8.80 -14.89 4.49
C ASN A 39 -9.35 -15.87 5.54
N THR A 40 -9.33 -17.16 5.26
CA THR A 40 -9.79 -18.21 6.20
C THR A 40 -8.94 -18.27 7.47
N LEU A 41 -7.64 -17.98 7.38
CA LEU A 41 -6.69 -18.07 8.49
C LEU A 41 -6.51 -16.77 9.28
N GLY A 42 -7.21 -15.70 8.90
CA GLY A 42 -7.03 -14.39 9.52
C GLY A 42 -5.66 -13.80 9.25
N VAL A 43 -5.15 -13.95 8.02
CA VAL A 43 -3.87 -13.39 7.56
C VAL A 43 -4.16 -12.25 6.62
N VAL A 44 -3.65 -11.05 6.94
CA VAL A 44 -3.70 -9.87 6.06
C VAL A 44 -2.99 -10.18 4.76
N VAL A 45 -3.64 -9.90 3.63
CA VAL A 45 -3.04 -10.04 2.30
C VAL A 45 -2.49 -8.69 1.85
N ASP A 46 -1.19 -8.65 1.57
CA ASP A 46 -0.48 -7.49 1.05
C ASP A 46 -0.17 -7.70 -0.44
N VAL A 47 -0.65 -6.76 -1.26
CA VAL A 47 -0.50 -6.77 -2.72
C VAL A 47 0.58 -5.80 -3.21
N ALA A 48 1.44 -5.30 -2.32
CA ALA A 48 2.58 -4.48 -2.72
C ALA A 48 3.46 -5.22 -3.74
N HIS A 49 4.06 -4.48 -4.65
CA HIS A 49 4.76 -4.95 -5.85
C HIS A 49 3.87 -5.57 -6.94
N GLY A 50 2.66 -6.01 -6.63
CA GLY A 50 1.77 -6.63 -7.62
C GLY A 50 1.38 -5.69 -8.76
N THR A 51 1.20 -6.24 -9.96
CA THR A 51 0.65 -5.49 -11.10
C THR A 51 -0.79 -5.05 -10.82
N TYR A 52 -1.30 -4.07 -11.58
CA TYR A 52 -2.70 -3.67 -11.49
C TYR A 52 -3.67 -4.86 -11.69
N ASP A 53 -3.37 -5.76 -12.65
CA ASP A 53 -4.19 -6.94 -12.90
C ASP A 53 -4.11 -7.96 -11.75
N LEU A 54 -2.94 -8.11 -11.09
CA LEU A 54 -2.82 -8.89 -9.86
C LEU A 54 -3.75 -8.32 -8.77
N VAL A 55 -3.71 -7.01 -8.55
CA VAL A 55 -4.51 -6.34 -7.50
C VAL A 55 -6.00 -6.45 -7.79
N LYS A 56 -6.43 -6.23 -9.04
CA LYS A 56 -7.84 -6.40 -9.44
C LYS A 56 -8.36 -7.81 -9.14
N ARG A 57 -7.57 -8.83 -9.53
CA ARG A 57 -7.97 -10.22 -9.28
C ARG A 57 -7.93 -10.57 -7.79
N ALA A 58 -6.94 -10.08 -7.04
CA ALA A 58 -6.88 -10.27 -5.60
C ALA A 58 -8.11 -9.65 -4.91
N ALA A 59 -8.50 -8.43 -5.29
CA ALA A 59 -9.72 -7.78 -4.80
C ALA A 59 -11.00 -8.55 -5.13
N ALA A 60 -11.07 -9.15 -6.33
CA ALA A 60 -12.24 -9.93 -6.76
C ALA A 60 -12.41 -11.25 -5.99
N VAL A 61 -11.32 -11.84 -5.49
CA VAL A 61 -11.36 -13.13 -4.78
C VAL A 61 -11.25 -13.00 -3.27
N SER A 62 -10.78 -11.86 -2.75
CA SER A 62 -10.68 -11.62 -1.32
C SER A 62 -12.02 -11.32 -0.70
N SER A 63 -12.32 -11.93 0.44
CA SER A 63 -13.46 -11.59 1.30
C SER A 63 -13.07 -10.64 2.44
N LYS A 64 -11.81 -10.21 2.50
CA LYS A 64 -11.25 -9.34 3.52
C LYS A 64 -10.56 -8.13 2.89
N PRO A 65 -10.43 -7.01 3.61
CA PRO A 65 -9.69 -5.85 3.12
C PRO A 65 -8.25 -6.20 2.73
N LEU A 66 -7.77 -5.62 1.62
CA LEU A 66 -6.39 -5.76 1.17
C LEU A 66 -5.50 -4.65 1.73
N VAL A 67 -4.23 -4.94 1.84
CA VAL A 67 -3.18 -3.95 2.10
C VAL A 67 -2.31 -3.79 0.85
N LEU A 68 -1.95 -2.58 0.49
CA LEU A 68 -0.80 -2.27 -0.34
C LEU A 68 0.19 -1.52 0.57
N SER A 69 1.15 -2.24 1.13
CA SER A 69 1.92 -1.77 2.28
C SER A 69 2.82 -0.56 1.98
N HIS A 70 3.31 -0.40 0.75
CA HIS A 70 4.20 0.71 0.39
C HIS A 70 4.15 1.03 -1.11
N THR A 71 3.90 2.30 -1.42
CA THR A 71 3.86 2.86 -2.78
C THR A 71 3.75 4.39 -2.73
N SER A 72 3.55 5.02 -3.88
CA SER A 72 3.08 6.40 -4.02
C SER A 72 2.16 6.53 -5.23
N LEU A 73 1.29 7.54 -5.20
CA LEU A 73 0.43 7.87 -6.33
C LEU A 73 1.22 8.53 -7.45
N ALA A 74 0.85 8.27 -8.69
CA ALA A 74 1.28 9.03 -9.86
C ALA A 74 0.11 9.15 -10.85
N ASP A 75 0.01 10.31 -11.52
CA ASP A 75 -1.02 10.53 -12.54
C ASP A 75 -0.88 9.54 -13.70
N HIS A 76 0.34 9.31 -14.14
CA HIS A 76 0.69 8.37 -15.21
C HIS A 76 1.90 7.53 -14.80
N PRO A 77 1.70 6.43 -14.04
CA PRO A 77 2.78 5.53 -13.71
C PRO A 77 3.44 5.00 -14.98
N GLY A 78 4.75 5.22 -15.10
CA GLY A 78 5.52 4.68 -16.22
C GLY A 78 5.52 3.15 -16.25
N PRO A 79 5.92 2.55 -17.37
CA PRO A 79 6.09 1.11 -17.44
C PRO A 79 7.14 0.66 -16.40
N ARG A 80 6.83 -0.39 -15.67
CA ARG A 80 7.67 -0.92 -14.57
C ARG A 80 7.87 0.04 -13.39
N SER A 81 6.92 0.98 -13.20
CA SER A 81 6.92 1.88 -12.06
C SER A 81 6.45 1.17 -10.80
N ARG A 82 7.05 1.55 -9.65
CA ARG A 82 6.56 1.16 -8.31
C ARG A 82 5.42 2.05 -7.82
N GLN A 83 5.13 3.15 -8.53
CA GLN A 83 3.99 4.00 -8.27
C GLN A 83 2.70 3.39 -8.82
N ILE A 84 1.57 3.83 -8.31
CA ILE A 84 0.24 3.36 -8.72
C ILE A 84 -0.61 4.50 -9.28
N SER A 85 -1.55 4.15 -10.16
CA SER A 85 -2.57 5.08 -10.65
C SER A 85 -3.72 5.25 -9.66
N ALA A 86 -4.54 6.27 -9.86
CA ALA A 86 -5.78 6.49 -9.10
C ALA A 86 -6.73 5.27 -9.19
N ASP A 87 -6.84 4.63 -10.36
CA ASP A 87 -7.69 3.44 -10.50
C ASP A 87 -7.16 2.24 -9.71
N HIS A 88 -5.83 2.06 -9.68
CA HIS A 88 -5.19 1.05 -8.85
C HIS A 88 -5.51 1.30 -7.36
N ALA A 89 -5.40 2.54 -6.90
CA ALA A 89 -5.73 2.93 -5.52
C ALA A 89 -7.21 2.67 -5.19
N ARG A 90 -8.14 3.02 -6.09
CA ARG A 90 -9.59 2.79 -5.90
C ARG A 90 -9.94 1.31 -5.77
N VAL A 91 -9.26 0.41 -6.48
CA VAL A 91 -9.50 -1.04 -6.33
C VAL A 91 -9.19 -1.49 -4.90
N ILE A 92 -8.10 -1.03 -4.31
CA ILE A 92 -7.72 -1.38 -2.92
C ILE A 92 -8.70 -0.77 -1.92
N ALA A 93 -9.03 0.51 -2.07
CA ALA A 93 -10.01 1.20 -1.23
C ALA A 93 -11.38 0.52 -1.28
N GLY A 94 -11.81 0.06 -2.46
CA GLY A 94 -13.07 -0.68 -2.66
C GLY A 94 -13.18 -1.99 -1.88
N THR A 95 -12.06 -2.57 -1.41
CA THR A 95 -12.06 -3.71 -0.48
C THR A 95 -12.21 -3.31 0.99
N GLY A 96 -12.28 -2.03 1.31
CA GLY A 96 -12.09 -1.50 2.67
C GLY A 96 -10.62 -1.45 3.10
N GLY A 97 -9.69 -1.60 2.19
CA GLY A 97 -8.26 -1.74 2.41
C GLY A 97 -7.53 -0.46 2.76
N VAL A 98 -6.20 -0.56 2.84
CA VAL A 98 -5.30 0.56 3.14
C VAL A 98 -4.07 0.55 2.23
N ILE A 99 -3.62 1.75 1.87
CA ILE A 99 -2.47 2.00 0.99
C ILE A 99 -1.43 2.80 1.79
N GLY A 100 -0.27 2.21 2.01
CA GLY A 100 0.86 2.85 2.66
C GLY A 100 1.66 3.73 1.71
N VAL A 101 1.79 5.02 2.03
CA VAL A 101 2.68 5.93 1.30
C VAL A 101 4.11 5.78 1.82
N TRP A 102 5.05 5.51 0.94
CA TRP A 102 6.44 5.27 1.30
C TRP A 102 7.32 6.53 1.23
N PRO A 103 8.39 6.59 2.04
CA PRO A 103 9.24 7.79 2.15
C PRO A 103 10.32 7.88 1.04
N ASN A 104 10.00 7.65 -0.23
CA ASN A 104 10.98 7.62 -1.31
C ASN A 104 11.44 9.04 -1.70
N ALA A 105 12.72 9.35 -1.52
CA ALA A 105 13.30 10.67 -1.85
C ALA A 105 13.42 10.91 -3.37
N ASN A 106 13.28 9.89 -4.21
CA ASN A 106 13.15 10.09 -5.66
C ASN A 106 11.73 10.56 -6.05
N VAL A 107 10.76 10.47 -5.14
CA VAL A 107 9.37 10.91 -5.33
C VAL A 107 9.09 12.18 -4.53
N PHE A 108 9.56 12.24 -3.29
CA PHE A 108 9.29 13.32 -2.35
C PHE A 108 10.60 14.01 -1.94
N ALA A 109 10.68 15.33 -2.08
CA ALA A 109 11.88 16.08 -1.72
C ALA A 109 12.15 16.09 -0.19
N ASP A 110 11.06 16.06 0.61
CA ASP A 110 11.11 16.11 2.07
C ASP A 110 9.80 15.57 2.69
N LEU A 111 9.66 15.67 4.01
CA LEU A 111 8.46 15.25 4.75
C LEU A 111 7.21 16.05 4.39
N ASN A 112 7.34 17.32 4.01
CA ASN A 112 6.19 18.14 3.60
C ASN A 112 5.68 17.68 2.22
N ALA A 113 6.60 17.41 1.28
CA ALA A 113 6.25 16.85 -0.02
C ALA A 113 5.62 15.45 0.12
N MET A 114 6.10 14.62 1.05
CA MET A 114 5.49 13.33 1.36
C MET A 114 4.08 13.49 1.95
N ALA A 115 3.87 14.42 2.89
CA ALA A 115 2.56 14.71 3.45
C ALA A 115 1.58 15.21 2.40
N GLU A 116 2.04 16.00 1.43
CA GLU A 116 1.25 16.43 0.29
C GLU A 116 0.88 15.24 -0.62
N GLY A 117 1.78 14.28 -0.86
CA GLY A 117 1.48 13.05 -1.59
C GLY A 117 0.43 12.18 -0.85
N VAL A 118 0.45 12.16 0.48
CA VAL A 118 -0.61 11.54 1.31
C VAL A 118 -1.95 12.25 1.10
N ARG A 119 -1.96 13.59 1.05
CA ARG A 119 -3.17 14.38 0.80
C ARG A 119 -3.77 14.07 -0.56
N GLN A 120 -2.93 14.04 -1.61
CA GLN A 120 -3.37 13.69 -2.96
C GLN A 120 -3.97 12.27 -3.02
N LEU A 121 -3.37 11.30 -2.34
CA LEU A 121 -3.94 9.95 -2.27
C LEU A 121 -5.27 9.95 -1.51
N ALA A 122 -5.36 10.69 -0.39
CA ALA A 122 -6.60 10.80 0.39
C ALA A 122 -7.74 11.47 -0.41
N GLU A 123 -7.44 12.41 -1.30
CA GLU A 123 -8.43 12.99 -2.23
C GLU A 123 -8.99 11.98 -3.23
N VAL A 124 -8.20 10.96 -3.58
CA VAL A 124 -8.62 9.91 -4.52
C VAL A 124 -9.45 8.83 -3.84
N VAL A 125 -9.10 8.43 -2.61
CA VAL A 125 -9.65 7.22 -1.97
C VAL A 125 -10.30 7.44 -0.61
N GLY A 126 -10.19 8.61 -0.01
CA GLY A 126 -10.57 8.88 1.39
C GLY A 126 -9.41 8.65 2.35
N VAL A 127 -9.39 9.43 3.45
CA VAL A 127 -8.32 9.36 4.47
C VAL A 127 -8.27 8.00 5.17
N GLU A 128 -9.41 7.34 5.32
CA GLU A 128 -9.57 6.00 5.93
C GLU A 128 -8.85 4.88 5.16
N HIS A 129 -8.44 5.14 3.93
CA HIS A 129 -7.73 4.20 3.07
C HIS A 129 -6.23 4.51 2.91
N VAL A 130 -5.72 5.50 3.64
CA VAL A 130 -4.31 5.91 3.54
C VAL A 130 -3.55 5.56 4.81
N GLY A 131 -2.31 5.12 4.67
CA GLY A 131 -1.42 4.76 5.78
C GLY A 131 0.04 5.15 5.53
N LEU A 132 0.86 4.95 6.55
CA LEU A 132 2.30 5.02 6.43
C LEU A 132 2.85 3.66 5.98
N GLY A 133 3.59 3.64 4.88
CA GLY A 133 4.28 2.46 4.35
C GLY A 133 5.78 2.65 4.34
N SER A 134 6.45 2.50 5.48
CA SER A 134 7.85 2.91 5.61
C SER A 134 8.85 2.07 4.80
N ASP A 135 8.56 0.81 4.54
CA ASP A 135 9.50 -0.15 3.93
C ASP A 135 10.91 -0.09 4.59
N MET A 136 10.93 0.19 5.90
CA MET A 136 12.18 0.46 6.61
C MET A 136 13.06 -0.78 6.66
N LEU A 137 14.36 -0.60 6.40
CA LEU A 137 15.39 -1.62 6.23
C LEU A 137 15.30 -2.43 4.91
N GLY A 138 14.22 -2.35 4.15
CA GLY A 138 14.08 -2.89 2.79
C GLY A 138 14.30 -1.84 1.69
N PHE A 139 14.46 -0.58 2.08
CA PHE A 139 14.52 0.55 1.17
C PHE A 139 15.88 0.61 0.43
N VAL A 140 15.85 0.59 -0.90
CA VAL A 140 17.06 0.68 -1.75
C VAL A 140 17.41 2.13 -2.06
N ASP A 141 16.39 2.98 -2.25
CA ASP A 141 16.53 4.40 -2.52
C ASP A 141 16.71 5.22 -1.22
N PRO A 142 17.30 6.42 -1.26
CA PRO A 142 17.32 7.28 -0.10
C PRO A 142 15.90 7.60 0.40
N PRO A 143 15.61 7.43 1.70
CA PRO A 143 14.31 7.82 2.25
C PRO A 143 14.31 9.27 2.74
N VAL A 144 13.14 9.93 2.71
CA VAL A 144 12.95 11.26 3.33
C VAL A 144 12.96 11.22 4.86
N PHE A 145 12.75 10.04 5.46
CA PHE A 145 13.09 9.75 6.85
C PHE A 145 13.57 8.29 6.98
N ASN A 146 14.45 8.01 7.92
CA ASN A 146 15.13 6.72 8.03
C ASN A 146 14.97 6.01 9.38
N ASN A 147 14.23 6.59 10.32
CA ASN A 147 13.93 5.95 11.59
C ASN A 147 12.65 6.51 12.22
N TYR A 148 12.00 5.71 13.07
CA TYR A 148 10.73 6.05 13.69
C TYR A 148 10.79 7.20 14.70
N ARG A 149 11.97 7.67 15.12
CA ARG A 149 12.10 8.88 15.95
C ARG A 149 11.72 10.15 15.20
N GLN A 150 11.62 10.08 13.88
CA GLN A 150 11.19 11.18 13.01
C GLN A 150 9.67 11.22 12.80
N LEU A 151 8.90 10.27 13.35
CA LEU A 151 7.43 10.28 13.24
C LEU A 151 6.77 11.53 13.81
N PRO A 152 7.24 12.17 14.91
CA PRO A 152 6.68 13.44 15.35
C PRO A 152 6.79 14.57 14.32
N GLN A 153 7.93 14.64 13.60
CA GLN A 153 8.12 15.60 12.51
C GLN A 153 7.17 15.30 11.34
N TYR A 154 7.02 14.01 11.00
CA TYR A 154 6.08 13.61 9.96
C TYR A 154 4.62 13.89 10.35
N ALA A 155 4.22 13.64 11.60
CA ALA A 155 2.91 14.03 12.12
C ALA A 155 2.66 15.55 11.99
N SER A 156 3.68 16.37 12.28
CA SER A 156 3.59 17.82 12.10
C SER A 156 3.45 18.22 10.63
N ALA A 157 4.14 17.53 9.71
CA ALA A 157 4.01 17.76 8.27
C ALA A 157 2.60 17.40 7.77
N LEU A 158 2.02 16.28 8.23
CA LEU A 158 0.63 15.91 7.92
C LEU A 158 -0.37 16.97 8.41
N GLN A 159 -0.20 17.50 9.63
CA GLN A 159 -1.04 18.59 10.12
C GLN A 159 -0.89 19.87 9.29
N ALA A 160 0.32 20.19 8.88
CA ALA A 160 0.58 21.34 8.00
C ALA A 160 -0.05 21.15 6.59
N ALA A 161 -0.17 19.91 6.12
CA ALA A 161 -0.88 19.56 4.89
C ALA A 161 -2.42 19.56 5.04
N GLY A 162 -2.94 19.91 6.24
CA GLY A 162 -4.37 20.10 6.50
C GLY A 162 -5.09 18.96 7.19
N PHE A 163 -4.40 17.85 7.54
CA PHE A 163 -5.02 16.76 8.30
C PHE A 163 -5.27 17.12 9.75
N THR A 164 -6.43 16.76 10.27
CA THR A 164 -6.74 16.85 11.70
C THR A 164 -5.89 15.88 12.53
N ARG A 165 -5.86 16.04 13.85
CA ARG A 165 -5.13 15.12 14.75
C ARG A 165 -5.65 13.69 14.66
N ASP A 166 -6.96 13.52 14.51
CA ASP A 166 -7.59 12.20 14.40
C ASP A 166 -7.20 11.52 13.08
N GLU A 167 -7.24 12.26 11.98
CA GLU A 167 -6.79 11.75 10.67
C GLU A 167 -5.31 11.40 10.67
N VAL A 168 -4.45 12.20 11.31
CA VAL A 168 -3.03 11.85 11.49
C VAL A 168 -2.89 10.53 12.27
N GLY A 169 -3.69 10.32 13.33
CA GLY A 169 -3.72 9.06 14.05
C GLY A 169 -4.17 7.88 13.19
N GLN A 170 -5.16 8.08 12.32
CA GLN A 170 -5.61 7.09 11.33
C GLN A 170 -4.48 6.73 10.35
N ILE A 171 -3.84 7.72 9.74
CA ILE A 171 -2.75 7.54 8.76
C ILE A 171 -1.54 6.85 9.39
N LEU A 172 -1.16 7.21 10.62
CA LEU A 172 0.03 6.66 11.29
C LEU A 172 -0.16 5.25 11.85
N GLY A 173 -1.38 4.69 11.80
CA GLY A 173 -1.58 3.30 12.20
C GLY A 173 -3.04 2.87 12.38
N GLY A 174 -3.96 3.79 12.69
CA GLY A 174 -5.36 3.46 12.94
C GLY A 174 -6.04 2.74 11.77
N ASN A 175 -5.77 3.16 10.53
CA ASN A 175 -6.33 2.54 9.34
C ASN A 175 -5.79 1.11 9.12
N TYR A 176 -4.49 0.89 9.34
CA TYR A 176 -3.94 -0.46 9.28
C TYR A 176 -4.50 -1.36 10.39
N LEU A 177 -4.63 -0.85 11.61
CA LEU A 177 -5.22 -1.60 12.73
C LEU A 177 -6.64 -2.06 12.40
N ARG A 178 -7.47 -1.19 11.84
CA ARG A 178 -8.84 -1.52 11.37
C ARG A 178 -8.82 -2.68 10.37
N VAL A 179 -7.92 -2.64 9.37
CA VAL A 179 -7.77 -3.72 8.36
C VAL A 179 -7.28 -5.01 9.01
N PHE A 180 -6.34 -4.91 9.93
CA PHE A 180 -5.82 -6.05 10.68
C PHE A 180 -6.92 -6.74 11.49
N GLU A 181 -7.72 -5.99 12.24
CA GLU A 181 -8.85 -6.50 13.02
C GLU A 181 -9.92 -7.15 12.12
N ALA A 182 -10.27 -6.49 11.01
CA ALA A 182 -11.21 -7.04 10.03
C ALA A 182 -10.72 -8.35 9.40
N SER A 183 -9.40 -8.56 9.30
CA SER A 183 -8.83 -9.80 8.80
C SER A 183 -8.91 -10.95 9.81
N LEU A 184 -8.97 -10.66 11.11
CA LEU A 184 -9.08 -11.67 12.17
C LEU A 184 -10.52 -12.17 12.37
N ALA A 185 -11.52 -11.36 12.04
CA ALA A 185 -12.94 -11.67 12.13
C ALA A 185 -13.38 -12.63 11.02
#